data_caedeed9a3a571bb36d5e93aa294e175
#
_entry.id   caedeed9a3a571bb36d5e93aa294e175
#
_cell.length_a   1.000
_cell.length_b   1.000
_cell.length_c   1.000
_cell.angle_alpha   90.00
_cell.angle_beta   90.00
_cell.angle_gamma   90.00
#
_symmetry.space_group_name_H-M   'P 1'
#
loop_
_entity.id
_entity.type
_entity.pdbx_description
1 polymer ?
#
loop_
_entity_poly.entity_id
_entity_poly.type
_entity_poly.pdbx_seq_one_letter_code
_entity_poly.pdbx_strand_id
1 'polypeptide(L)'
;YPSDLSGLRVLGLACGGGQQMPVFAALGARCTVFDYTPSQLESERMVAEREGYEIEIVRGDMSKPLPFADGEFDLIFHPVSNCYIEEVKPLWRECHRILRPGGRLLAGLDNGFGYAFDDAEERAVYSLPFDPLRNPDHMAALDPVEDGIQFSHTLEEQIRGQLQAGFRLVDCYEDTYGEGRLHDLNIPTFWATYAVKAG
;
A
#
# COMPACT_ATOMS: atom_id res chain seq x y z
N TYR A 1 -17.49 -7.01 -0.08
CA TYR A 1 -17.60 -5.60 0.33
C TYR A 1 -19.05 -5.20 0.38
N PRO A 2 -19.48 -4.39 1.36
CA PRO A 2 -20.78 -3.79 1.28
C PRO A 2 -20.83 -2.89 0.04
N SER A 3 -21.93 -2.94 -0.68
CA SER A 3 -22.21 -2.08 -1.85
C SER A 3 -22.50 -0.62 -1.47
N ASP A 4 -22.48 -0.30 -0.17
CA ASP A 4 -22.74 1.02 0.39
C ASP A 4 -21.70 1.28 1.51
N LEU A 5 -20.93 2.35 1.33
CA LEU A 5 -19.94 2.85 2.29
C LEU A 5 -20.36 4.21 2.86
N SER A 6 -21.64 4.57 2.75
CA SER A 6 -22.16 5.86 3.19
C SER A 6 -21.77 6.20 4.61
N GLY A 7 -21.07 7.34 4.75
CA GLY A 7 -20.62 7.87 6.01
C GLY A 7 -19.36 7.24 6.59
N LEU A 8 -18.80 6.19 6.00
CA LEU A 8 -17.50 5.65 6.42
C LEU A 8 -16.37 6.62 6.06
N ARG A 9 -15.44 6.80 6.98
CA ARG A 9 -14.20 7.57 6.78
C ARG A 9 -13.14 6.61 6.23
N VAL A 10 -12.76 6.84 4.98
CA VAL A 10 -11.81 5.98 4.27
C VAL A 10 -10.53 6.74 4.00
N LEU A 11 -9.41 6.18 4.43
CA LEU A 11 -8.08 6.68 4.11
C LEU A 11 -7.49 5.87 2.95
N GLY A 12 -7.14 6.55 1.86
CA GLY A 12 -6.21 6.04 0.84
C GLY A 12 -4.78 6.37 1.26
N LEU A 13 -4.05 5.37 1.73
CA LEU A 13 -2.70 5.53 2.26
C LEU A 13 -1.66 5.23 1.19
N ALA A 14 -0.89 6.23 0.79
CA ALA A 14 0.03 6.21 -0.35
C ALA A 14 -0.70 5.70 -1.62
N CYS A 15 -1.81 6.35 -1.93
CA CYS A 15 -2.83 5.94 -2.89
C CYS A 15 -3.24 7.12 -3.79
N GLY A 16 -2.33 8.09 -3.99
CA GLY A 16 -2.57 9.20 -4.90
C GLY A 16 -2.74 8.74 -6.35
N GLY A 17 -3.24 9.66 -7.22
CA GLY A 17 -3.36 9.41 -8.66
C GLY A 17 -4.79 9.33 -9.18
N GLY A 18 -5.81 9.35 -8.32
CA GLY A 18 -7.22 9.37 -8.74
C GLY A 18 -7.73 8.07 -9.34
N GLN A 19 -7.19 6.94 -8.92
CA GLN A 19 -7.57 5.62 -9.45
C GLN A 19 -8.55 4.89 -8.53
N GLN A 20 -8.26 4.81 -7.24
CA GLN A 20 -9.01 4.00 -6.29
C GLN A 20 -10.03 4.83 -5.49
N MET A 21 -9.65 6.05 -5.08
CA MET A 21 -10.53 6.87 -4.23
C MET A 21 -11.84 7.28 -4.89
N PRO A 22 -11.93 7.51 -6.23
CA PRO A 22 -13.21 7.72 -6.89
C PRO A 22 -14.22 6.61 -6.68
N VAL A 23 -13.75 5.34 -6.61
CA VAL A 23 -14.62 4.18 -6.37
C VAL A 23 -15.21 4.23 -4.95
N PHE A 24 -14.39 4.54 -3.95
CA PHE A 24 -14.87 4.69 -2.57
C PHE A 24 -15.83 5.87 -2.42
N ALA A 25 -15.54 7.00 -3.07
CA ALA A 25 -16.43 8.16 -3.09
C ALA A 25 -17.78 7.86 -3.75
N ALA A 26 -17.79 7.15 -4.88
CA ALA A 26 -19.00 6.71 -5.56
C ALA A 26 -19.87 5.76 -4.71
N LEU A 27 -19.26 5.02 -3.78
CA LEU A 27 -19.94 4.18 -2.80
C LEU A 27 -20.39 4.95 -1.55
N GLY A 28 -20.21 6.27 -1.52
CA GLY A 28 -20.69 7.16 -0.45
C GLY A 28 -19.73 7.37 0.72
N ALA A 29 -18.48 6.94 0.59
CA ALA A 29 -17.47 7.16 1.62
C ALA A 29 -17.03 8.62 1.73
N ARG A 30 -16.61 9.03 2.92
CA ARG A 30 -15.82 10.26 3.12
C ARG A 30 -14.35 9.91 2.96
N CYS A 31 -13.77 10.42 1.87
CA CYS A 31 -12.43 10.01 1.43
C CYS A 31 -11.36 11.02 1.89
N THR A 32 -10.29 10.51 2.42
CA THR A 32 -9.03 11.22 2.64
C THR A 32 -7.93 10.48 1.88
N VAL A 33 -7.08 11.19 1.12
CA VAL A 33 -5.88 10.62 0.51
C VAL A 33 -4.64 11.18 1.20
N PHE A 34 -3.71 10.31 1.51
CA PHE A 34 -2.39 10.67 2.06
C PHE A 34 -1.31 10.14 1.13
N ASP A 35 -0.49 11.02 0.58
CA ASP A 35 0.59 10.63 -0.33
C ASP A 35 1.79 11.57 -0.19
N TYR A 36 2.97 11.06 -0.53
CA TYR A 36 4.21 11.83 -0.52
C TYR A 36 4.37 12.70 -1.77
N THR A 37 3.90 12.23 -2.92
CA THR A 37 4.22 12.71 -4.25
C THR A 37 3.26 13.83 -4.69
N PRO A 38 3.74 15.07 -4.90
CA PRO A 38 2.87 16.18 -5.29
C PRO A 38 2.09 15.96 -6.58
N SER A 39 2.70 15.30 -7.58
CA SER A 39 2.04 15.01 -8.86
C SER A 39 0.90 14.00 -8.71
N GLN A 40 1.04 13.01 -7.82
CA GLN A 40 -0.03 12.05 -7.52
C GLN A 40 -1.21 12.74 -6.80
N LEU A 41 -0.92 13.64 -5.87
CA LEU A 41 -1.96 14.42 -5.19
C LEU A 41 -2.66 15.41 -6.12
N GLU A 42 -1.94 15.99 -7.08
CA GLU A 42 -2.55 16.85 -8.10
C GLU A 42 -3.46 16.05 -9.05
N SER A 43 -3.04 14.86 -9.47
CA SER A 43 -3.88 13.94 -10.24
C SER A 43 -5.15 13.57 -9.48
N GLU A 44 -5.04 13.29 -8.17
CA GLU A 44 -6.20 13.03 -7.31
C GLU A 44 -7.18 14.22 -7.29
N ARG A 45 -6.66 15.44 -7.13
CA ARG A 45 -7.49 16.66 -7.15
C ARG A 45 -8.22 16.84 -8.48
N MET A 46 -7.49 16.69 -9.59
CA MET A 46 -8.08 16.82 -10.93
C MET A 46 -9.20 15.80 -11.17
N VAL A 47 -9.00 14.56 -10.71
CA VAL A 47 -10.04 13.51 -10.84
C VAL A 47 -11.24 13.83 -9.96
N ALA A 48 -11.03 14.25 -8.71
CA ALA A 48 -12.10 14.62 -7.81
C ALA A 48 -12.95 15.78 -8.37
N GLU A 49 -12.32 16.80 -8.93
CA GLU A 49 -13.00 17.92 -9.60
C GLU A 49 -13.78 17.44 -10.83
N ARG A 50 -13.17 16.61 -11.67
CA ARG A 50 -13.81 16.07 -12.88
C ARG A 50 -15.03 15.22 -12.57
N GLU A 51 -14.93 14.32 -11.58
CA GLU A 51 -16.01 13.38 -11.21
C GLU A 51 -17.00 13.98 -10.20
N GLY A 52 -16.70 15.15 -9.63
CA GLY A 52 -17.60 15.91 -8.76
C GLY A 52 -17.77 15.32 -7.37
N TYR A 53 -16.72 14.77 -6.75
CA TYR A 53 -16.75 14.32 -5.37
C TYR A 53 -15.77 15.14 -4.49
N GLU A 54 -16.07 15.18 -3.19
CA GLU A 54 -15.20 15.81 -2.20
C GLU A 54 -14.16 14.81 -1.69
N ILE A 55 -12.91 15.25 -1.57
CA ILE A 55 -11.81 14.48 -0.99
C ILE A 55 -10.88 15.39 -0.19
N GLU A 56 -10.48 14.93 0.98
CA GLU A 56 -9.41 15.56 1.74
C GLU A 56 -8.05 15.07 1.23
N ILE A 57 -7.15 16.01 0.89
CA ILE A 57 -5.83 15.69 0.35
C ILE A 57 -4.77 16.12 1.35
N VAL A 58 -4.02 15.16 1.87
CA VAL A 58 -2.96 15.36 2.87
C VAL A 58 -1.63 14.91 2.30
N ARG A 59 -0.67 15.82 2.22
CA ARG A 59 0.70 15.46 1.82
C ARG A 59 1.52 15.04 3.02
N GLY A 60 2.23 13.91 2.93
CA GLY A 60 3.12 13.45 3.99
C GLY A 60 3.92 12.21 3.62
N ASP A 61 4.80 11.83 4.52
CA ASP A 61 5.70 10.68 4.40
C ASP A 61 5.22 9.57 5.33
N MET A 62 4.81 8.42 4.77
CA MET A 62 4.29 7.29 5.55
C MET A 62 5.37 6.54 6.36
N SER A 63 6.66 6.86 6.17
CA SER A 63 7.73 6.40 7.05
C SER A 63 7.76 7.13 8.39
N LYS A 64 6.98 8.19 8.55
CA LYS A 64 6.86 9.03 9.75
C LYS A 64 5.52 8.78 10.44
N PRO A 65 5.34 9.23 11.69
CA PRO A 65 4.03 9.20 12.34
C PRO A 65 2.97 9.89 11.47
N LEU A 66 1.84 9.22 11.26
CA LEU A 66 0.76 9.75 10.43
C LEU A 66 0.03 10.90 11.15
N PRO A 67 -0.29 12.00 10.45
CA PRO A 67 -0.86 13.22 11.06
C PRO A 67 -2.36 13.09 11.34
N PHE A 68 -2.82 11.93 11.76
CA PHE A 68 -4.21 11.62 12.03
C PHE A 68 -4.42 11.21 13.48
N ALA A 69 -5.62 11.46 14.00
CA ALA A 69 -5.99 11.12 15.37
C ALA A 69 -6.19 9.60 15.56
N ASP A 70 -6.10 9.13 16.79
CA ASP A 70 -6.43 7.76 17.16
C ASP A 70 -7.90 7.45 16.82
N GLY A 71 -8.13 6.33 16.11
CA GLY A 71 -9.49 5.91 15.77
C GLY A 71 -10.21 6.79 14.75
N GLU A 72 -9.48 7.56 13.97
CA GLU A 72 -10.06 8.51 13.02
C GLU A 72 -10.77 7.83 11.84
N PHE A 73 -10.28 6.67 11.37
CA PHE A 73 -10.78 6.02 10.17
C PHE A 73 -11.53 4.72 10.45
N ASP A 74 -12.47 4.41 9.57
CA ASP A 74 -13.22 3.17 9.53
C ASP A 74 -12.56 2.12 8.65
N LEU A 75 -11.88 2.58 7.59
CA LEU A 75 -11.18 1.77 6.60
C LEU A 75 -9.89 2.47 6.15
N ILE A 76 -8.81 1.72 6.07
CA ILE A 76 -7.60 2.11 5.36
C ILE A 76 -7.48 1.21 4.12
N PHE A 77 -7.30 1.83 2.96
CA PHE A 77 -6.90 1.18 1.72
C PHE A 77 -5.46 1.56 1.39
N HIS A 78 -4.59 0.57 1.31
CA HIS A 78 -3.16 0.74 1.07
C HIS A 78 -2.73 -0.14 -0.11
N PRO A 79 -2.70 0.39 -1.35
CA PRO A 79 -2.29 -0.37 -2.53
C PRO A 79 -0.77 -0.40 -2.62
N VAL A 80 -0.19 -1.53 -2.77
CA VAL A 80 1.21 -1.91 -3.06
C VAL A 80 2.26 -0.76 -3.05
N SER A 81 2.24 0.11 -2.04
CA SER A 81 3.09 1.31 -1.97
C SER A 81 4.12 1.25 -0.85
N ASN A 82 4.05 0.25 0.03
CA ASN A 82 5.01 0.14 1.13
C ASN A 82 6.42 -0.28 0.70
N CYS A 83 6.58 -0.68 -0.55
CA CYS A 83 7.90 -0.86 -1.16
C CYS A 83 8.74 0.43 -1.19
N TYR A 84 8.14 1.61 -1.06
CA TYR A 84 8.86 2.89 -1.02
C TYR A 84 9.37 3.29 0.37
N ILE A 85 9.24 2.45 1.39
CA ILE A 85 9.80 2.71 2.73
C ILE A 85 10.66 1.54 3.20
N GLU A 86 11.77 1.84 3.88
CA GLU A 86 12.71 0.83 4.38
C GLU A 86 12.11 -0.03 5.51
N GLU A 87 11.26 0.54 6.37
CA GLU A 87 10.69 -0.15 7.52
C GLU A 87 9.15 -0.10 7.53
N VAL A 88 8.48 -1.24 7.39
CA VAL A 88 7.01 -1.32 7.36
C VAL A 88 6.36 -1.57 8.71
N LYS A 89 7.07 -2.14 9.69
CA LYS A 89 6.50 -2.43 11.03
C LYS A 89 5.99 -1.18 11.77
N PRO A 90 6.67 0.00 11.71
CA PRO A 90 6.11 1.24 12.23
C PRO A 90 4.80 1.64 11.55
N LEU A 91 4.72 1.49 10.22
CA LEU A 91 3.51 1.80 9.46
C LEU A 91 2.32 0.97 9.90
N TRP A 92 2.49 -0.35 10.15
CA TRP A 92 1.39 -1.19 10.64
C TRP A 92 0.87 -0.74 12.01
N ARG A 93 1.76 -0.27 12.90
CA ARG A 93 1.34 0.30 14.20
C ARG A 93 0.55 1.60 14.03
N GLU A 94 0.97 2.47 13.12
CA GLU A 94 0.25 3.70 12.80
C GLU A 94 -1.13 3.40 12.16
N CYS A 95 -1.21 2.49 11.20
CA CYS A 95 -2.48 2.04 10.64
C CYS A 95 -3.42 1.52 11.74
N HIS A 96 -2.89 0.72 12.66
CA HIS A 96 -3.68 0.23 13.79
C HIS A 96 -4.12 1.37 14.71
N ARG A 97 -3.26 2.36 15.00
CA ARG A 97 -3.57 3.50 15.86
C ARG A 97 -4.73 4.32 15.30
N ILE A 98 -4.64 4.72 14.03
CA ILE A 98 -5.61 5.61 13.37
C ILE A 98 -6.92 4.95 12.98
N LEU A 99 -6.99 3.62 12.96
CA LEU A 99 -8.25 2.89 12.79
C LEU A 99 -9.04 2.86 14.11
N ARG A 100 -10.37 3.03 14.03
CA ARG A 100 -11.24 2.80 15.19
C ARG A 100 -11.28 1.31 15.58
N PRO A 101 -11.72 0.96 16.78
CA PRO A 101 -12.04 -0.43 17.10
C PRO A 101 -13.02 -1.04 16.09
N GLY A 102 -12.72 -2.23 15.58
CA GLY A 102 -13.45 -2.86 14.48
C GLY A 102 -13.19 -2.25 13.09
N GLY A 103 -12.30 -1.26 12.98
CA GLY A 103 -11.85 -0.69 11.72
C GLY A 103 -11.04 -1.69 10.89
N ARG A 104 -10.94 -1.45 9.59
CA ARG A 104 -10.45 -2.42 8.60
C ARG A 104 -9.24 -1.90 7.86
N LEU A 105 -8.26 -2.77 7.63
CA LEU A 105 -7.12 -2.53 6.75
C LEU A 105 -7.21 -3.46 5.55
N LEU A 106 -7.18 -2.89 4.36
CA LEU A 106 -6.96 -3.58 3.11
C LEU A 106 -5.60 -3.17 2.59
N ALA A 107 -4.68 -4.09 2.53
CA ALA A 107 -3.34 -3.82 2.04
C ALA A 107 -2.99 -4.75 0.87
N GLY A 108 -2.59 -4.15 -0.25
CA GLY A 108 -1.84 -4.80 -1.31
C GLY A 108 -0.35 -4.72 -0.96
N LEU A 109 0.36 -5.80 -1.14
CA LEU A 109 1.75 -5.96 -0.70
C LEU A 109 2.54 -6.61 -1.83
N ASP A 110 3.66 -6.02 -2.22
CA ASP A 110 4.65 -6.76 -3.00
C ASP A 110 5.25 -7.85 -2.11
N ASN A 111 5.29 -9.09 -2.60
CA ASN A 111 5.82 -10.21 -1.81
C ASN A 111 7.35 -10.32 -1.88
N GLY A 112 7.99 -9.43 -2.60
CA GLY A 112 9.44 -9.38 -2.78
C GLY A 112 9.98 -10.34 -3.83
N PHE A 113 9.15 -11.23 -4.37
CA PHE A 113 9.64 -12.30 -5.24
C PHE A 113 10.16 -11.74 -6.57
N GLY A 114 9.46 -10.76 -7.17
CA GLY A 114 9.86 -10.11 -8.41
C GLY A 114 11.25 -9.48 -8.33
N TYR A 115 11.59 -8.88 -7.21
CA TYR A 115 12.91 -8.25 -7.00
C TYR A 115 14.10 -9.22 -7.04
N ALA A 116 13.87 -10.52 -6.95
CA ALA A 116 14.96 -11.49 -7.06
C ALA A 116 15.44 -11.71 -8.50
N PHE A 117 14.63 -11.35 -9.50
CA PHE A 117 14.84 -11.69 -10.88
C PHE A 117 15.51 -10.59 -11.69
N ASP A 118 16.11 -10.97 -12.84
CA ASP A 118 16.52 -10.06 -13.88
C ASP A 118 15.30 -9.49 -14.64
N ASP A 119 15.51 -8.46 -15.46
CA ASP A 119 14.44 -7.77 -16.22
C ASP A 119 13.64 -8.70 -17.15
N ALA A 120 14.25 -9.80 -17.58
CA ALA A 120 13.58 -10.82 -18.41
C ALA A 120 12.78 -11.83 -17.58
N GLU A 121 12.83 -11.74 -16.25
CA GLU A 121 12.24 -12.68 -15.31
C GLU A 121 12.69 -14.15 -15.51
N GLU A 122 13.89 -14.34 -16.06
CA GLU A 122 14.42 -15.68 -16.37
C GLU A 122 15.30 -16.26 -15.27
N ARG A 123 15.98 -15.41 -14.51
CA ARG A 123 16.97 -15.83 -13.53
C ARG A 123 16.84 -15.03 -12.25
N ALA A 124 16.84 -15.73 -11.12
CA ALA A 124 17.04 -15.09 -9.83
C ALA A 124 18.53 -14.68 -9.70
N VAL A 125 18.78 -13.37 -9.69
CA VAL A 125 20.12 -12.77 -9.69
C VAL A 125 20.37 -11.90 -8.45
N TYR A 126 19.32 -11.45 -7.79
CA TYR A 126 19.43 -10.61 -6.61
C TYR A 126 19.00 -11.36 -5.35
N SER A 127 19.69 -11.06 -4.24
CA SER A 127 19.33 -11.60 -2.92
C SER A 127 18.14 -10.86 -2.34
N LEU A 128 17.34 -11.56 -1.51
CA LEU A 128 16.24 -10.97 -0.75
C LEU A 128 16.59 -10.92 0.75
N PRO A 129 16.07 -9.93 1.51
CA PRO A 129 15.27 -8.81 1.02
C PRO A 129 16.06 -7.87 0.12
N PHE A 130 15.39 -7.29 -0.87
CA PHE A 130 15.95 -6.29 -1.76
C PHE A 130 16.07 -4.96 -1.01
N ASP A 131 17.30 -4.46 -0.85
CA ASP A 131 17.62 -3.25 -0.09
C ASP A 131 18.71 -2.46 -0.82
N PRO A 132 18.34 -1.46 -1.63
CA PRO A 132 19.30 -0.67 -2.40
C PRO A 132 20.17 0.26 -1.55
N LEU A 133 19.78 0.57 -0.32
CA LEU A 133 20.60 1.39 0.57
C LEU A 133 21.75 0.60 1.20
N ARG A 134 21.64 -0.73 1.27
CA ARG A 134 22.65 -1.61 1.88
C ARG A 134 23.41 -2.47 0.88
N ASN A 135 22.85 -2.63 -0.33
CA ASN A 135 23.46 -3.44 -1.37
C ASN A 135 23.63 -2.64 -2.68
N PRO A 136 24.87 -2.34 -3.10
CA PRO A 136 25.15 -1.61 -4.34
C PRO A 136 24.58 -2.27 -5.61
N ASP A 137 24.52 -3.59 -5.66
CA ASP A 137 23.97 -4.32 -6.82
C ASP A 137 22.44 -4.09 -6.92
N HIS A 138 21.76 -4.00 -5.78
CA HIS A 138 20.34 -3.64 -5.74
C HIS A 138 20.11 -2.20 -6.18
N MET A 139 20.99 -1.27 -5.77
CA MET A 139 20.91 0.12 -6.21
C MET A 139 21.14 0.25 -7.72
N ALA A 140 22.08 -0.54 -8.27
CA ALA A 140 22.37 -0.55 -9.70
C ALA A 140 21.24 -1.16 -10.56
N ALA A 141 20.36 -1.94 -9.95
CA ALA A 141 19.19 -2.55 -10.60
C ALA A 141 17.97 -1.61 -10.70
N LEU A 142 18.01 -0.45 -10.07
CA LEU A 142 16.92 0.53 -10.09
C LEU A 142 17.28 1.72 -10.97
N ASP A 143 16.29 2.33 -11.60
CA ASP A 143 16.35 3.73 -12.01
C ASP A 143 15.72 4.61 -10.91
N PRO A 144 16.53 5.25 -10.01
CA PRO A 144 15.98 6.01 -8.90
C PRO A 144 15.14 7.23 -9.31
N VAL A 145 15.25 7.67 -10.57
CA VAL A 145 14.50 8.81 -11.10
C VAL A 145 13.13 8.38 -11.58
N GLU A 146 13.05 7.26 -12.28
CA GLU A 146 11.80 6.72 -12.84
C GLU A 146 11.06 5.85 -11.81
N ASP A 147 11.76 4.91 -11.17
CA ASP A 147 11.16 3.91 -10.29
C ASP A 147 11.08 4.36 -8.81
N GLY A 148 11.92 5.33 -8.43
CA GLY A 148 12.16 5.66 -7.02
C GLY A 148 13.03 4.60 -6.31
N ILE A 149 13.30 4.83 -5.04
CA ILE A 149 14.00 3.84 -4.19
C ILE A 149 12.97 2.85 -3.66
N GLN A 150 13.14 1.58 -4.01
CA GLN A 150 12.22 0.51 -3.64
C GLN A 150 12.90 -0.56 -2.79
N PHE A 151 12.14 -1.14 -1.88
CA PHE A 151 12.55 -2.18 -0.95
C PHE A 151 11.60 -3.37 -1.06
N SER A 152 12.13 -4.59 -0.94
CA SER A 152 11.26 -5.73 -0.68
C SER A 152 11.18 -6.00 0.82
N HIS A 153 10.05 -6.51 1.25
CA HIS A 153 9.80 -6.84 2.65
C HIS A 153 9.47 -8.31 2.80
N THR A 154 9.97 -8.90 3.86
CA THR A 154 9.72 -10.31 4.17
C THR A 154 8.28 -10.54 4.60
N LEU A 155 7.80 -11.78 4.45
CA LEU A 155 6.50 -12.22 5.01
C LEU A 155 6.40 -11.88 6.51
N GLU A 156 7.53 -11.98 7.23
CA GLU A 156 7.56 -11.63 8.66
C GLU A 156 7.29 -10.13 8.88
N GLU A 157 7.83 -9.27 8.05
CA GLU A 157 7.60 -7.82 8.16
C GLU A 157 6.20 -7.43 7.72
N GLN A 158 5.69 -8.04 6.67
CA GLN A 158 4.39 -7.77 6.10
C GLN A 158 3.25 -8.37 6.95
N ILE A 159 3.20 -9.69 7.06
CA ILE A 159 2.07 -10.39 7.69
C ILE A 159 2.21 -10.43 9.21
N ARG A 160 3.36 -10.90 9.73
CA ARG A 160 3.59 -10.91 11.18
C ARG A 160 3.61 -9.49 11.75
N GLY A 161 4.10 -8.51 10.97
CA GLY A 161 4.07 -7.10 11.36
C GLY A 161 2.67 -6.59 11.62
N GLN A 162 1.70 -6.91 10.76
CA GLN A 162 0.28 -6.58 10.99
C GLN A 162 -0.27 -7.27 12.24
N LEU A 163 0.00 -8.57 12.43
CA LEU A 163 -0.44 -9.31 13.61
C LEU A 163 0.16 -8.73 14.90
N GLN A 164 1.44 -8.36 14.90
CA GLN A 164 2.12 -7.75 16.04
C GLN A 164 1.63 -6.33 16.35
N ALA A 165 1.14 -5.60 15.35
CA ALA A 165 0.51 -4.30 15.54
C ALA A 165 -0.88 -4.42 16.20
N GLY A 166 -1.45 -5.62 16.32
CA GLY A 166 -2.75 -5.87 16.94
C GLY A 166 -3.89 -6.16 15.96
N PHE A 167 -3.59 -6.30 14.69
CA PHE A 167 -4.57 -6.72 13.70
C PHE A 167 -4.89 -8.21 13.81
N ARG A 168 -6.14 -8.56 13.50
CA ARG A 168 -6.57 -9.92 13.21
C ARG A 168 -6.71 -10.04 11.70
N LEU A 169 -5.91 -10.89 11.08
CA LEU A 169 -6.06 -11.22 9.67
C LEU A 169 -7.36 -12.01 9.48
N VAL A 170 -8.18 -11.57 8.53
CA VAL A 170 -9.49 -12.17 8.23
C VAL A 170 -9.41 -12.95 6.94
N ASP A 171 -8.69 -12.40 5.94
CA ASP A 171 -8.55 -13.01 4.62
C ASP A 171 -7.24 -12.58 3.98
N CYS A 172 -6.74 -13.38 3.04
CA CYS A 172 -5.62 -13.04 2.18
C CYS A 172 -5.71 -13.80 0.86
N TYR A 173 -5.17 -13.21 -0.20
CA TYR A 173 -5.00 -13.88 -1.49
C TYR A 173 -3.71 -13.43 -2.18
N GLU A 174 -3.32 -14.18 -3.19
CA GLU A 174 -2.15 -13.91 -4.01
C GLU A 174 -2.58 -13.36 -5.37
N ASP A 175 -1.71 -12.56 -6.00
CA ASP A 175 -1.90 -12.02 -7.33
C ASP A 175 -0.56 -11.93 -8.06
N THR A 176 -0.59 -11.68 -9.37
CA THR A 176 0.58 -11.54 -10.24
C THR A 176 0.65 -10.14 -10.82
N TYR A 177 1.72 -9.80 -11.50
CA TYR A 177 1.85 -8.52 -12.24
C TYR A 177 0.81 -8.35 -13.37
N GLY A 178 0.12 -9.44 -13.77
CA GLY A 178 -0.85 -9.42 -14.87
C GLY A 178 -0.21 -9.60 -16.25
N GLU A 179 1.11 -9.53 -16.36
CA GLU A 179 1.92 -9.76 -17.55
C GLU A 179 3.32 -10.21 -17.14
N GLY A 180 4.16 -10.59 -18.09
CA GLY A 180 5.52 -11.05 -17.86
C GLY A 180 5.63 -12.56 -17.63
N ARG A 181 6.87 -13.04 -17.53
CA ARG A 181 7.15 -14.47 -17.42
C ARG A 181 6.67 -15.07 -16.10
N LEU A 182 6.81 -14.33 -14.99
CA LEU A 182 6.30 -14.79 -13.70
C LEU A 182 4.78 -14.94 -13.72
N HIS A 183 4.07 -14.02 -14.37
CA HIS A 183 2.63 -14.12 -14.59
C HIS A 183 2.27 -15.34 -15.44
N ASP A 184 2.95 -15.54 -16.57
CA ASP A 184 2.70 -16.68 -17.48
C ASP A 184 2.92 -18.03 -16.81
N LEU A 185 3.83 -18.08 -15.82
CA LEU A 185 4.11 -19.25 -14.99
C LEU A 185 3.19 -19.35 -13.75
N ASN A 186 2.26 -18.40 -13.60
CA ASN A 186 1.37 -18.28 -12.42
C ASN A 186 2.14 -18.21 -11.09
N ILE A 187 3.27 -17.50 -11.08
CA ILE A 187 4.07 -17.25 -9.90
C ILE A 187 3.58 -15.93 -9.27
N PRO A 188 3.03 -15.97 -8.04
CA PRO A 188 2.51 -14.77 -7.41
C PRO A 188 3.64 -13.82 -7.02
N THR A 189 3.43 -12.53 -7.32
CA THR A 189 4.33 -11.43 -6.99
C THR A 189 3.73 -10.49 -5.96
N PHE A 190 2.42 -10.61 -5.73
CA PHE A 190 1.69 -9.82 -4.74
C PHE A 190 0.94 -10.68 -3.74
N TRP A 191 0.71 -10.10 -2.57
CA TRP A 191 -0.30 -10.52 -1.60
C TRP A 191 -1.30 -9.39 -1.37
N ALA A 192 -2.53 -9.76 -1.11
CA ALA A 192 -3.50 -8.84 -0.54
C ALA A 192 -3.96 -9.36 0.81
N THR A 193 -4.08 -8.47 1.78
CA THR A 193 -4.56 -8.80 3.12
C THR A 193 -5.80 -7.99 3.47
N TYR A 194 -6.75 -8.66 4.11
CA TYR A 194 -7.85 -8.04 4.80
C TYR A 194 -7.70 -8.28 6.30
N ALA A 195 -7.45 -7.23 7.03
CA ALA A 195 -7.24 -7.29 8.47
C ALA A 195 -8.20 -6.35 9.23
N VAL A 196 -8.48 -6.68 10.48
CA VAL A 196 -9.42 -5.95 11.35
C VAL A 196 -8.71 -5.61 12.66
N LYS A 197 -8.82 -4.34 13.09
CA LYS A 197 -8.44 -3.93 14.44
C LYS A 197 -9.39 -4.58 15.45
N ALA A 198 -8.86 -5.40 16.35
CA ALA A 198 -9.66 -5.94 17.44
C ALA A 198 -10.30 -4.82 18.27
N GLY A 199 -11.52 -5.07 18.75
CA GLY A 199 -12.25 -4.13 19.62
C GLY A 199 -11.75 -4.17 21.05
#